data_20e32f3cb7b41b98d151bb85af53d0b8
#
_entry.id   20e32f3cb7b41b98d151bb85af53d0b8
#
_cell.length_a   1.000
_cell.length_b   1.000
_cell.length_c   1.000
_cell.angle_alpha   90.00
_cell.angle_beta   90.00
_cell.angle_gamma   90.00
#
_symmetry.space_group_name_H-M   'P 1'
#
loop_
_entity.id
_entity.type
_entity.pdbx_description
1 polymer ?
#
loop_
_entity_poly.entity_id
_entity_poly.type
_entity_poly.pdbx_seq_one_letter_code
_entity_poly.pdbx_strand_id
1 'polypeptide(L)'
;ADMMPSPENAPGYVEDLFEDFIKELVLIQEDEQLIHLLEKYFWCVAGTSALDISLYDEMKTTAAIAVSLYDEWMRSGNSLEEFLNNANEVRFILIHGDVSGIQNFIFNIPSKGAAKSLKGRSVYISLLSDVIVRYLIDQLDLYSTNLLYNGGGNFFILAPYHKLAIFENERARILQHLLKAHAGEIYFAMDAVTVKTGDFQDFTLIWDEAKARV
;
A
#
# COMPACT_ATOMS: atom_id res chain seq x y z
N ALA A 1 -0.30 -23.97 -10.67
CA ALA A 1 -0.03 -23.86 -9.23
C ALA A 1 1.18 -24.75 -8.95
N ASP A 2 2.35 -24.31 -9.38
CA ASP A 2 3.59 -25.05 -9.12
C ASP A 2 4.12 -24.61 -7.78
N MET A 3 4.36 -25.63 -6.95
CA MET A 3 4.69 -25.58 -5.54
C MET A 3 5.92 -24.70 -5.30
N MET A 4 5.85 -23.92 -4.21
CA MET A 4 7.06 -23.36 -3.62
C MET A 4 8.11 -24.49 -3.48
N PRO A 5 9.36 -24.28 -3.93
CA PRO A 5 10.42 -25.27 -3.71
C PRO A 5 10.55 -25.51 -2.21
N SER A 6 10.60 -26.79 -1.81
CA SER A 6 10.86 -27.13 -0.41
C SER A 6 12.26 -26.65 -0.01
N PRO A 7 12.49 -26.26 1.26
CA PRO A 7 13.81 -25.78 1.73
C PRO A 7 14.98 -26.73 1.43
N GLU A 8 14.71 -28.02 1.22
CA GLU A 8 15.69 -29.04 0.92
C GLU A 8 16.23 -28.99 -0.53
N ASN A 9 15.53 -28.30 -1.45
CA ASN A 9 15.93 -28.16 -2.86
C ASN A 9 16.50 -26.77 -3.18
N ALA A 10 16.79 -25.96 -2.20
CA ALA A 10 17.08 -24.54 -2.33
C ALA A 10 18.54 -24.09 -2.54
N PRO A 11 19.63 -24.89 -2.35
CA PRO A 11 20.99 -24.37 -2.49
C PRO A 11 21.37 -24.18 -3.96
N GLY A 12 20.89 -23.38 -4.71
CA GLY A 12 21.14 -23.05 -6.12
C GLY A 12 20.01 -22.22 -6.70
N TYR A 13 18.78 -22.40 -6.19
CA TYR A 13 17.60 -21.71 -6.71
C TYR A 13 17.64 -20.21 -6.44
N VAL A 14 18.11 -19.79 -5.27
CA VAL A 14 18.23 -18.36 -4.91
C VAL A 14 19.35 -17.71 -5.70
N GLU A 15 20.47 -18.39 -5.90
CA GLU A 15 21.57 -17.92 -6.74
C GLU A 15 21.11 -17.74 -8.19
N ASP A 16 20.41 -18.71 -8.77
CA ASP A 16 19.87 -18.64 -10.13
C ASP A 16 18.88 -17.49 -10.29
N LEU A 17 17.97 -17.30 -9.31
CA LEU A 17 17.04 -16.18 -9.28
C LEU A 17 17.77 -14.83 -9.24
N PHE A 18 18.82 -14.75 -8.43
CA PHE A 18 19.60 -13.53 -8.28
C PHE A 18 20.38 -13.20 -9.55
N GLU A 19 20.98 -14.21 -10.21
CA GLU A 19 21.65 -14.01 -11.50
C GLU A 19 20.68 -13.48 -12.58
N ASP A 20 19.47 -14.04 -12.65
CA ASP A 20 18.45 -13.60 -13.60
C ASP A 20 17.92 -12.20 -13.25
N PHE A 21 17.75 -11.90 -11.96
CA PHE A 21 17.43 -10.54 -11.49
C PHE A 21 18.48 -9.53 -11.94
N ILE A 22 19.77 -9.80 -11.78
CA ILE A 22 20.85 -8.89 -12.19
C ILE A 22 20.85 -8.67 -13.70
N LYS A 23 20.54 -9.69 -14.52
CA LYS A 23 20.47 -9.54 -15.98
C LYS A 23 19.34 -8.58 -16.40
N GLU A 24 18.19 -8.60 -15.71
CA GLU A 24 17.06 -7.71 -15.99
C GLU A 24 17.25 -6.33 -15.35
N LEU A 25 17.91 -6.24 -14.19
CA LEU A 25 18.15 -4.99 -13.48
C LEU A 25 18.87 -3.94 -14.35
N VAL A 26 19.82 -4.35 -15.17
CA VAL A 26 20.56 -3.45 -16.05
C VAL A 26 19.70 -2.84 -17.17
N LEU A 27 18.50 -3.35 -17.41
CA LEU A 27 17.56 -2.88 -18.41
C LEU A 27 16.55 -1.87 -17.87
N ILE A 28 16.51 -1.67 -16.56
CA ILE A 28 15.56 -0.78 -15.87
C ILE A 28 15.93 0.67 -16.17
N GLN A 29 14.90 1.48 -16.44
CA GLN A 29 15.01 2.91 -16.71
C GLN A 29 14.21 3.77 -15.73
N GLU A 30 13.22 3.19 -15.04
CA GLU A 30 12.30 3.89 -14.14
C GLU A 30 12.15 3.13 -12.82
N ASP A 31 11.95 3.86 -11.73
CA ASP A 31 11.83 3.29 -10.37
C ASP A 31 10.66 2.30 -10.22
N GLU A 32 9.55 2.54 -10.93
CA GLU A 32 8.41 1.61 -10.91
C GLU A 32 8.76 0.25 -11.52
N GLN A 33 9.62 0.21 -12.54
CA GLN A 33 10.10 -1.04 -13.12
C GLN A 33 10.94 -1.83 -12.12
N LEU A 34 11.73 -1.13 -11.27
CA LEU A 34 12.50 -1.77 -10.21
C LEU A 34 11.60 -2.48 -9.20
N ILE A 35 10.52 -1.83 -8.76
CA ILE A 35 9.58 -2.41 -7.80
C ILE A 35 8.93 -3.68 -8.37
N HIS A 36 8.49 -3.64 -9.62
CA HIS A 36 7.94 -4.83 -10.30
C HIS A 36 8.98 -5.94 -10.49
N LEU A 37 10.24 -5.58 -10.75
CA LEU A 37 11.31 -6.55 -10.85
C LEU A 37 11.60 -7.21 -9.50
N LEU A 38 11.66 -6.43 -8.42
CA LEU A 38 11.82 -6.95 -7.06
C LEU A 38 10.66 -7.88 -6.68
N GLU A 39 9.42 -7.52 -6.99
CA GLU A 39 8.25 -8.38 -6.78
C GLU A 39 8.39 -9.69 -7.55
N LYS A 40 8.70 -9.63 -8.86
CA LYS A 40 8.85 -10.81 -9.72
C LYS A 40 9.82 -11.84 -9.17
N TYR A 41 10.95 -11.41 -8.61
CA TYR A 41 12.02 -12.31 -8.19
C TYR A 41 12.00 -12.65 -6.70
N PHE A 42 11.50 -11.77 -5.84
CA PHE A 42 11.66 -11.90 -4.39
C PHE A 42 10.35 -12.09 -3.60
N TRP A 43 9.19 -12.12 -4.26
CA TRP A 43 7.91 -12.35 -3.56
C TRP A 43 7.82 -13.73 -2.89
N CYS A 44 8.53 -14.74 -3.40
CA CYS A 44 8.57 -16.10 -2.86
C CYS A 44 9.88 -16.43 -2.10
N VAL A 45 10.81 -15.46 -1.99
CA VAL A 45 12.04 -15.61 -1.20
C VAL A 45 11.74 -15.18 0.23
N ALA A 46 12.14 -15.98 1.21
CA ALA A 46 11.97 -15.66 2.62
C ALA A 46 12.74 -14.39 3.00
N GLY A 47 12.11 -13.54 3.77
CA GLY A 47 12.73 -12.34 4.32
C GLY A 47 13.82 -12.67 5.35
N THR A 48 14.55 -11.65 5.75
CA THR A 48 15.64 -11.77 6.73
C THR A 48 15.13 -11.70 8.16
N SER A 49 14.02 -10.97 8.39
CA SER A 49 13.43 -10.77 9.72
C SER A 49 12.53 -11.91 10.17
N ALA A 50 11.80 -12.54 9.22
CA ALA A 50 10.90 -13.65 9.47
C ALA A 50 10.77 -14.51 8.21
N LEU A 51 10.77 -15.84 8.39
CA LEU A 51 10.77 -16.80 7.28
C LEU A 51 9.41 -16.89 6.54
N ASP A 52 8.35 -16.42 7.15
CA ASP A 52 6.98 -16.39 6.63
C ASP A 52 6.59 -15.05 5.98
N ILE A 53 7.53 -14.10 5.94
CA ILE A 53 7.39 -12.83 5.24
C ILE A 53 8.27 -12.87 3.98
N SER A 54 7.75 -12.38 2.85
CA SER A 54 8.55 -12.32 1.63
C SER A 54 9.64 -11.26 1.72
N LEU A 55 10.78 -11.52 1.11
CA LEU A 55 11.87 -10.54 1.01
C LEU A 55 11.40 -9.26 0.28
N TYR A 56 10.51 -9.39 -0.70
CA TYR A 56 9.89 -8.26 -1.38
C TYR A 56 9.08 -7.38 -0.43
N ASP A 57 8.20 -7.96 0.41
CA ASP A 57 7.37 -7.20 1.35
C ASP A 57 8.24 -6.53 2.42
N GLU A 58 9.28 -7.21 2.91
CA GLU A 58 10.25 -6.65 3.85
C GLU A 58 10.97 -5.44 3.24
N MET A 59 11.49 -5.56 2.02
CA MET A 59 12.17 -4.46 1.32
C MET A 59 11.23 -3.30 1.04
N LYS A 60 10.03 -3.57 0.55
CA LYS A 60 9.01 -2.57 0.23
C LYS A 60 8.59 -1.78 1.46
N THR A 61 8.30 -2.46 2.57
CA THR A 61 7.91 -1.83 3.83
C THR A 61 9.05 -1.00 4.41
N THR A 62 10.28 -1.54 4.37
CA THR A 62 11.49 -0.80 4.80
C THR A 62 11.68 0.47 3.98
N ALA A 63 11.51 0.40 2.66
CA ALA A 63 11.59 1.56 1.78
C ALA A 63 10.52 2.61 2.11
N ALA A 64 9.25 2.19 2.33
CA ALA A 64 8.17 3.07 2.73
C ALA A 64 8.48 3.84 4.03
N ILE A 65 9.00 3.15 5.03
CA ILE A 65 9.42 3.76 6.30
C ILE A 65 10.58 4.72 6.08
N ALA A 66 11.60 4.29 5.34
CA ALA A 66 12.81 5.08 5.12
C ALA A 66 12.53 6.39 4.37
N VAL A 67 11.76 6.33 3.27
CA VAL A 67 11.44 7.55 2.49
C VAL A 67 10.55 8.50 3.28
N SER A 68 9.61 7.98 4.07
CA SER A 68 8.74 8.81 4.93
C SER A 68 9.53 9.49 6.06
N LEU A 69 10.47 8.78 6.70
CA LEU A 69 11.36 9.36 7.71
C LEU A 69 12.30 10.40 7.11
N TYR A 70 12.84 10.13 5.91
CA TYR A 70 13.72 11.06 5.22
C TYR A 70 13.01 12.37 4.91
N ASP A 71 11.78 12.32 4.38
CA ASP A 71 10.99 13.51 4.06
C ASP A 71 10.66 14.33 5.33
N GLU A 72 10.25 13.67 6.44
CA GLU A 72 10.04 14.33 7.73
C GLU A 72 11.33 14.95 8.29
N TRP A 73 12.45 14.22 8.21
CA TRP A 73 13.75 14.72 8.68
C TRP A 73 14.19 15.97 7.90
N MET A 74 14.13 15.93 6.58
CA MET A 74 14.52 17.06 5.73
C MET A 74 13.72 18.33 6.05
N ARG A 75 12.49 18.19 6.51
CA ARG A 75 11.61 19.32 6.88
C ARG A 75 11.82 19.77 8.33
N SER A 76 12.32 18.91 9.20
CA SER A 76 12.46 19.22 10.64
C SER A 76 13.54 20.28 10.93
N GLY A 77 14.55 20.37 10.07
CA GLY A 77 15.74 21.23 10.31
C GLY A 77 16.68 20.73 11.42
N ASN A 78 16.39 19.56 12.00
CA ASN A 78 17.19 18.96 13.08
C ASN A 78 18.36 18.17 12.52
N SER A 79 19.40 17.93 13.34
CA SER A 79 20.39 16.91 13.03
C SER A 79 19.74 15.52 12.94
N LEU A 80 20.33 14.61 12.18
CA LEU A 80 19.80 13.25 12.06
C LEU A 80 19.75 12.54 13.43
N GLU A 81 20.75 12.75 14.27
CA GLU A 81 20.82 12.16 15.61
C GLU A 81 19.68 12.66 16.51
N GLU A 82 19.42 13.97 16.56
CA GLU A 82 18.30 14.54 17.32
C GLU A 82 16.95 14.04 16.79
N PHE A 83 16.82 13.95 15.48
CA PHE A 83 15.59 13.46 14.84
C PHE A 83 15.31 12.00 15.17
N LEU A 84 16.30 11.11 15.14
CA LEU A 84 16.13 9.67 15.41
C LEU A 84 15.96 9.33 16.89
N ASN A 85 16.49 10.15 17.80
CA ASN A 85 16.45 9.88 19.26
C ASN A 85 15.06 10.03 19.88
N ASN A 86 14.07 10.59 19.18
CA ASN A 86 12.72 10.79 19.71
C ASN A 86 11.71 9.77 19.16
N ALA A 87 11.67 8.58 19.77
CA ALA A 87 10.73 7.52 19.38
C ALA A 87 9.24 7.86 19.65
N ASN A 88 8.95 8.85 20.49
CA ASN A 88 7.58 9.24 20.84
C ASN A 88 6.99 10.32 19.93
N GLU A 89 7.76 10.85 19.02
CA GLU A 89 7.28 11.87 18.08
C GLU A 89 6.51 11.23 16.95
N VAL A 90 5.37 11.85 16.58
CA VAL A 90 4.57 11.44 15.44
C VAL A 90 5.34 11.77 14.16
N ARG A 91 5.63 10.76 13.36
CA ARG A 91 6.41 10.88 12.11
C ARG A 91 5.65 10.41 10.88
N PHE A 92 4.59 9.64 11.09
CA PHE A 92 3.85 9.05 10.00
C PHE A 92 2.35 9.18 10.19
N ILE A 93 1.63 8.95 9.11
CA ILE A 93 0.22 8.60 9.11
C ILE A 93 0.05 7.26 8.39
N LEU A 94 -0.81 6.40 8.93
CA LEU A 94 -1.32 5.23 8.24
C LEU A 94 -2.72 5.57 7.71
N ILE A 95 -2.82 5.71 6.40
CA ILE A 95 -4.07 5.96 5.69
C ILE A 95 -4.69 4.60 5.39
N HIS A 96 -5.95 4.43 5.78
CA HIS A 96 -6.76 3.28 5.43
C HIS A 96 -7.98 3.73 4.64
N GLY A 97 -8.33 2.96 3.62
CA GLY A 97 -9.56 3.15 2.87
C GLY A 97 -10.23 1.83 2.53
N ASP A 98 -11.56 1.82 2.61
CA ASP A 98 -12.38 0.65 2.29
C ASP A 98 -13.62 1.07 1.50
N VAL A 99 -13.98 0.26 0.51
CA VAL A 99 -15.19 0.49 -0.29
C VAL A 99 -16.40 -0.08 0.42
N SER A 100 -17.29 0.78 0.82
CA SER A 100 -18.60 0.41 1.36
C SER A 100 -19.68 0.34 0.27
N GLY A 101 -20.67 -0.52 0.46
CA GLY A 101 -21.78 -0.69 -0.49
C GLY A 101 -21.49 -1.66 -1.63
N ILE A 102 -20.33 -2.33 -1.65
CA ILE A 102 -19.91 -3.27 -2.72
C ILE A 102 -20.98 -4.31 -2.99
N GLN A 103 -21.51 -4.95 -1.96
CA GLN A 103 -22.50 -6.02 -2.13
C GLN A 103 -23.78 -5.52 -2.81
N ASN A 104 -24.32 -4.39 -2.33
CA ASN A 104 -25.52 -3.79 -2.93
C ASN A 104 -25.26 -3.37 -4.38
N PHE A 105 -24.12 -2.74 -4.65
CA PHE A 105 -23.75 -2.33 -5.99
C PHE A 105 -23.55 -3.53 -6.92
N ILE A 106 -22.88 -4.58 -6.48
CA ILE A 106 -22.58 -5.75 -7.33
C ILE A 106 -23.83 -6.61 -7.55
N PHE A 107 -24.65 -6.86 -6.53
CA PHE A 107 -25.76 -7.82 -6.59
C PHE A 107 -27.12 -7.22 -6.92
N ASN A 108 -27.31 -5.91 -6.87
CA ASN A 108 -28.56 -5.26 -7.27
C ASN A 108 -28.66 -5.17 -8.80
N ILE A 109 -28.83 -6.34 -9.45
CA ILE A 109 -28.88 -6.47 -10.90
C ILE A 109 -30.10 -7.28 -11.36
N PRO A 110 -30.70 -6.94 -12.51
CA PRO A 110 -31.78 -7.75 -13.09
C PRO A 110 -31.28 -9.14 -13.48
N SER A 111 -32.12 -10.16 -13.35
CA SER A 111 -31.77 -11.55 -13.66
C SER A 111 -31.30 -11.77 -15.10
N LYS A 112 -31.81 -10.99 -16.04
CA LYS A 112 -31.38 -11.05 -17.46
C LYS A 112 -30.01 -10.40 -17.66
N GLY A 113 -29.00 -11.20 -18.00
CA GLY A 113 -27.64 -10.73 -18.20
C GLY A 113 -26.80 -10.58 -16.90
N ALA A 114 -27.29 -11.15 -15.79
CA ALA A 114 -26.71 -11.04 -14.46
C ALA A 114 -25.20 -11.32 -14.41
N ALA A 115 -24.73 -12.43 -15.00
CA ALA A 115 -23.32 -12.80 -14.96
C ALA A 115 -22.39 -11.76 -15.61
N LYS A 116 -22.81 -11.19 -16.76
CA LYS A 116 -22.03 -10.15 -17.45
C LYS A 116 -22.00 -8.84 -16.65
N SER A 117 -23.14 -8.46 -16.10
CA SER A 117 -23.27 -7.26 -15.26
C SER A 117 -22.45 -7.38 -13.98
N LEU A 118 -22.47 -8.55 -13.34
CA LEU A 118 -21.70 -8.84 -12.12
C LEU A 118 -20.20 -8.70 -12.36
N LYS A 119 -19.67 -9.32 -13.41
CA LYS A 119 -18.27 -9.17 -13.81
C LYS A 119 -17.89 -7.70 -14.07
N GLY A 120 -18.72 -6.99 -14.83
CA GLY A 120 -18.46 -5.58 -15.14
C GLY A 120 -18.42 -4.70 -13.90
N ARG A 121 -19.34 -4.90 -12.95
CA ARG A 121 -19.39 -4.15 -11.69
C ARG A 121 -18.22 -4.49 -10.76
N SER A 122 -17.79 -5.76 -10.69
CA SER A 122 -16.60 -6.15 -9.92
C SER A 122 -15.33 -5.50 -10.50
N VAL A 123 -15.14 -5.55 -11.81
CA VAL A 123 -14.00 -4.88 -12.47
C VAL A 123 -14.06 -3.36 -12.24
N TYR A 124 -15.24 -2.76 -12.31
CA TYR A 124 -15.40 -1.34 -12.04
C TYR A 124 -14.94 -0.95 -10.62
N ILE A 125 -15.34 -1.71 -9.58
CA ILE A 125 -14.90 -1.46 -8.19
C ILE A 125 -13.39 -1.58 -8.06
N SER A 126 -12.77 -2.62 -8.65
CA SER A 126 -11.32 -2.79 -8.62
C SER A 126 -10.61 -1.61 -9.27
N LEU A 127 -11.04 -1.20 -10.47
CA LEU A 127 -10.47 -0.04 -11.16
C LEU A 127 -10.67 1.27 -10.39
N LEU A 128 -11.83 1.44 -9.76
CA LEU A 128 -12.12 2.63 -8.95
C LEU A 128 -11.17 2.73 -7.75
N SER A 129 -10.94 1.61 -7.05
CA SER A 129 -9.97 1.54 -5.97
C SER A 129 -8.56 1.88 -6.45
N ASP A 130 -8.12 1.27 -7.56
CA ASP A 130 -6.80 1.52 -8.12
C ASP A 130 -6.61 2.99 -8.53
N VAL A 131 -7.62 3.61 -9.11
CA VAL A 131 -7.57 5.04 -9.50
C VAL A 131 -7.49 5.93 -8.28
N ILE A 132 -8.26 5.66 -7.22
CA ILE A 132 -8.22 6.44 -5.98
C ILE A 132 -6.87 6.32 -5.30
N VAL A 133 -6.32 5.11 -5.19
CA VAL A 133 -5.00 4.87 -4.61
C VAL A 133 -3.92 5.59 -5.39
N ARG A 134 -3.87 5.46 -6.71
CA ARG A 134 -2.90 6.16 -7.57
C ARG A 134 -3.02 7.67 -7.46
N TYR A 135 -4.25 8.19 -7.44
CA TYR A 135 -4.50 9.60 -7.24
C TYR A 135 -3.96 10.09 -5.89
N LEU A 136 -4.20 9.35 -4.79
CA LEU A 136 -3.67 9.70 -3.47
C LEU A 136 -2.13 9.66 -3.44
N ILE A 137 -1.50 8.64 -4.00
CA ILE A 137 -0.03 8.54 -4.11
C ILE A 137 0.53 9.77 -4.84
N ASP A 138 -0.08 10.15 -5.97
CA ASP A 138 0.33 11.33 -6.76
C ASP A 138 0.12 12.64 -6.00
N GLN A 139 -1.09 12.88 -5.45
CA GLN A 139 -1.39 14.14 -4.75
C GLN A 139 -0.62 14.33 -3.44
N LEU A 140 -0.24 13.25 -2.80
CA LEU A 140 0.60 13.25 -1.60
C LEU A 140 2.09 13.27 -1.94
N ASP A 141 2.46 13.22 -3.22
CA ASP A 141 3.85 13.15 -3.67
C ASP A 141 4.59 12.01 -2.96
N LEU A 142 4.05 10.80 -3.10
CA LEU A 142 4.55 9.57 -2.48
C LEU A 142 5.13 8.63 -3.55
N TYR A 143 5.97 7.72 -3.10
CA TYR A 143 6.45 6.62 -3.94
C TYR A 143 5.47 5.44 -3.89
N SER A 144 5.50 4.58 -4.89
CA SER A 144 4.68 3.36 -4.94
C SER A 144 5.00 2.38 -3.79
N THR A 145 6.19 2.45 -3.19
CA THR A 145 6.53 1.70 -1.97
C THR A 145 5.69 2.10 -0.76
N ASN A 146 5.19 3.34 -0.70
CA ASN A 146 4.31 3.82 0.36
C ASN A 146 2.94 3.11 0.39
N LEU A 147 2.53 2.50 -0.73
CA LEU A 147 1.35 1.67 -0.82
C LEU A 147 1.64 0.28 -0.23
N LEU A 148 1.29 0.08 1.03
CA LEU A 148 1.54 -1.19 1.74
C LEU A 148 0.64 -2.31 1.22
N TYR A 149 -0.63 -2.01 0.99
CA TYR A 149 -1.63 -2.98 0.52
C TYR A 149 -2.68 -2.30 -0.35
N ASN A 150 -3.12 -2.98 -1.42
CA ASN A 150 -4.29 -2.61 -2.21
C ASN A 150 -4.95 -3.88 -2.77
N GLY A 151 -6.16 -4.17 -2.33
CA GLY A 151 -6.89 -5.35 -2.82
C GLY A 151 -8.33 -5.41 -2.32
N GLY A 152 -9.24 -5.87 -3.18
CA GLY A 152 -10.64 -6.06 -2.81
C GLY A 152 -11.44 -4.80 -2.48
N GLY A 153 -10.92 -3.63 -2.83
CA GLY A 153 -11.51 -2.33 -2.45
C GLY A 153 -10.97 -1.77 -1.15
N ASN A 154 -9.99 -2.44 -0.54
CA ASN A 154 -9.34 -2.05 0.70
C ASN A 154 -7.88 -1.68 0.41
N PHE A 155 -7.36 -0.60 1.01
CA PHE A 155 -5.97 -0.21 0.84
C PHE A 155 -5.38 0.40 2.11
N PHE A 156 -4.04 0.30 2.22
CA PHE A 156 -3.24 0.93 3.27
C PHE A 156 -2.05 1.67 2.65
N ILE A 157 -1.87 2.94 3.04
CA ILE A 157 -0.74 3.78 2.62
C ILE A 157 -0.04 4.32 3.87
N LEU A 158 1.27 4.13 3.96
CA LEU A 158 2.11 4.75 4.98
C LEU A 158 2.71 6.04 4.41
N ALA A 159 2.45 7.18 5.04
CA ALA A 159 2.93 8.47 4.54
C ALA A 159 3.58 9.30 5.66
N PRO A 160 4.42 10.30 5.31
CA PRO A 160 4.94 11.26 6.28
C PRO A 160 3.82 12.02 6.97
N TYR A 161 4.00 12.36 8.25
CA TYR A 161 2.97 13.03 9.06
C TYR A 161 2.52 14.39 8.48
N HIS A 162 3.45 15.17 7.93
CA HIS A 162 3.11 16.48 7.36
C HIS A 162 2.15 16.41 6.16
N LYS A 163 1.94 15.23 5.56
CA LYS A 163 0.97 15.02 4.48
C LYS A 163 -0.48 14.90 4.97
N LEU A 164 -0.72 14.86 6.31
CA LEU A 164 -2.06 14.68 6.87
C LEU A 164 -3.07 15.73 6.36
N ALA A 165 -2.72 17.01 6.40
CA ALA A 165 -3.63 18.07 5.95
C ALA A 165 -3.94 17.99 4.45
N ILE A 166 -2.97 17.56 3.63
CA ILE A 166 -3.17 17.35 2.20
C ILE A 166 -4.12 16.16 2.01
N PHE A 167 -3.88 15.06 2.71
CA PHE A 167 -4.77 13.88 2.68
C PHE A 167 -6.22 14.25 3.03
N GLU A 168 -6.46 15.00 4.10
CA GLU A 168 -7.81 15.40 4.51
C GLU A 168 -8.53 16.20 3.43
N ASN A 169 -7.83 17.11 2.78
CA ASN A 169 -8.40 17.88 1.66
C ASN A 169 -8.72 16.98 0.46
N GLU A 170 -7.81 16.10 0.08
CA GLU A 170 -8.02 15.20 -1.05
C GLU A 170 -9.09 14.14 -0.76
N ARG A 171 -9.16 13.65 0.48
CA ARG A 171 -10.27 12.80 0.95
C ARG A 171 -11.62 13.48 0.70
N ALA A 172 -11.76 14.72 1.12
CA ALA A 172 -13.01 15.47 0.92
C ALA A 172 -13.37 15.63 -0.56
N ARG A 173 -12.37 15.89 -1.43
CA ARG A 173 -12.57 16.00 -2.89
C ARG A 173 -13.01 14.66 -3.50
N ILE A 174 -12.35 13.57 -3.15
CA ILE A 174 -12.68 12.22 -3.62
C ILE A 174 -14.12 11.89 -3.24
N LEU A 175 -14.49 12.08 -1.97
CA LEU A 175 -15.85 11.79 -1.48
C LEU A 175 -16.92 12.62 -2.21
N GLN A 176 -16.67 13.89 -2.50
CA GLN A 176 -17.57 14.71 -3.28
C GLN A 176 -17.75 14.20 -4.71
N HIS A 177 -16.66 13.76 -5.37
CA HIS A 177 -16.73 13.21 -6.72
C HIS A 177 -17.50 11.89 -6.75
N LEU A 178 -17.24 11.01 -5.78
CA LEU A 178 -17.94 9.74 -5.66
C LEU A 178 -19.45 9.94 -5.39
N LEU A 179 -19.79 10.86 -4.51
CA LEU A 179 -21.20 11.18 -4.24
C LEU A 179 -21.92 11.69 -5.49
N LYS A 180 -21.29 12.55 -6.28
CA LYS A 180 -21.85 13.06 -7.54
C LYS A 180 -21.99 11.96 -8.61
N ALA A 181 -20.99 11.04 -8.67
CA ALA A 181 -20.98 9.99 -9.70
C ALA A 181 -21.94 8.84 -9.38
N HIS A 182 -22.13 8.51 -8.11
CA HIS A 182 -22.81 7.28 -7.67
C HIS A 182 -24.06 7.55 -6.81
N ALA A 183 -24.40 8.81 -6.52
CA ALA A 183 -25.57 9.17 -5.71
C ALA A 183 -25.63 8.43 -4.35
N GLY A 184 -24.48 8.02 -3.79
CA GLY A 184 -24.37 7.29 -2.53
C GLY A 184 -24.47 5.77 -2.63
N GLU A 185 -24.62 5.19 -3.83
CA GLU A 185 -24.60 3.72 -4.00
C GLU A 185 -23.24 3.09 -3.69
N ILE A 186 -22.16 3.83 -3.96
CA ILE A 186 -20.79 3.45 -3.61
C ILE A 186 -20.24 4.57 -2.71
N TYR A 187 -19.64 4.17 -1.62
CA TYR A 187 -18.98 5.06 -0.69
C TYR A 187 -17.58 4.51 -0.37
N PHE A 188 -16.59 5.40 -0.36
CA PHE A 188 -15.25 5.08 0.12
C PHE A 188 -15.10 5.64 1.52
N ALA A 189 -15.07 4.79 2.53
CA ALA A 189 -14.65 5.19 3.86
C ALA A 189 -13.13 5.33 3.85
N MET A 190 -12.60 6.45 4.30
CA MET A 190 -11.15 6.70 4.37
C MET A 190 -10.83 7.53 5.60
N ASP A 191 -9.82 7.11 6.34
CA ASP A 191 -9.29 7.90 7.46
C ASP A 191 -7.79 7.66 7.62
N ALA A 192 -7.13 8.45 8.48
CA ALA A 192 -5.73 8.32 8.80
C ALA A 192 -5.51 8.26 10.31
N VAL A 193 -4.60 7.38 10.73
CA VAL A 193 -4.11 7.25 12.10
C VAL A 193 -2.69 7.80 12.16
N THR A 194 -2.40 8.58 13.19
CA THR A 194 -1.03 9.07 13.43
C THR A 194 -0.17 7.96 14.02
N VAL A 195 1.07 7.84 13.52
CA VAL A 195 2.01 6.78 13.91
C VAL A 195 3.31 7.40 14.40
N LYS A 196 3.80 6.93 15.54
CA LYS A 196 5.10 7.27 16.11
C LYS A 196 6.13 6.22 15.68
N THR A 197 7.39 6.60 15.71
CA THR A 197 8.48 5.64 15.43
C THR A 197 8.46 4.44 16.39
N GLY A 198 8.11 4.68 17.66
CA GLY A 198 8.00 3.62 18.67
C GLY A 198 6.87 2.61 18.43
N ASP A 199 5.81 2.99 17.70
CA ASP A 199 4.65 2.14 17.45
C ASP A 199 4.98 0.95 16.52
N PHE A 200 6.09 1.03 15.79
CA PHE A 200 6.56 -0.10 14.96
C PHE A 200 7.01 -1.32 15.78
N GLN A 201 7.19 -1.20 17.11
CA GLN A 201 7.46 -2.35 17.97
C GLN A 201 6.25 -3.27 18.14
N ASP A 202 5.03 -2.71 18.09
CA ASP A 202 3.76 -3.45 18.04
C ASP A 202 2.79 -2.69 17.12
N PHE A 203 2.94 -2.92 15.83
CA PHE A 203 2.15 -2.23 14.82
C PHE A 203 0.69 -2.73 14.74
N THR A 204 0.39 -3.85 15.41
CA THR A 204 -0.95 -4.45 15.43
C THR A 204 -2.00 -3.47 15.94
N LEU A 205 -1.68 -2.72 17.00
CA LEU A 205 -2.58 -1.73 17.60
C LEU A 205 -2.93 -0.61 16.62
N ILE A 206 -1.94 -0.10 15.88
CA ILE A 206 -2.13 0.95 14.88
C ILE A 206 -2.96 0.43 13.71
N TRP A 207 -2.70 -0.80 13.29
CA TRP A 207 -3.45 -1.46 12.20
C TRP A 207 -4.93 -1.66 12.56
N ASP A 208 -5.20 -2.10 13.79
CA ASP A 208 -6.56 -2.30 14.28
C ASP A 208 -7.28 -0.96 14.49
N GLU A 209 -6.60 0.08 14.96
CA GLU A 209 -7.16 1.43 15.06
C GLU A 209 -7.52 1.97 13.67
N ALA A 210 -6.64 1.82 12.68
CA ALA A 210 -6.92 2.26 11.31
C ALA A 210 -8.17 1.57 10.74
N LYS A 211 -8.31 0.26 10.96
CA LYS A 211 -9.51 -0.48 10.54
C LYS A 211 -10.78 -0.04 11.27
N ALA A 212 -10.68 0.28 12.56
CA ALA A 212 -11.83 0.68 13.36
C ALA A 212 -12.39 2.06 12.98
N ARG A 213 -11.60 2.91 12.30
CA ARG A 213 -12.01 4.25 11.84
C ARG A 213 -12.73 4.25 10.50
N VAL A 214 -12.65 3.18 9.76
CA VAL A 214 -13.21 2.99 8.43
C VAL A 214 -14.23 1.88 8.41
#